data_cd83ddefdd5f2a7ad9b498e6ca581c21
#
_entry.id   cd83ddefdd5f2a7ad9b498e6ca581c21
#
_cell.length_a   1.000
_cell.length_b   1.000
_cell.length_c   1.000
_cell.angle_alpha   90.00
_cell.angle_beta   90.00
_cell.angle_gamma   90.00
#
_symmetry.space_group_name_H-M   'P 1'
#
loop_
_entity.id
_entity.type
_entity.pdbx_description
1 polymer ?
#
loop_
_entity_poly.entity_id
_entity_poly.type
_entity_poly.pdbx_seq_one_letter_code
_entity_poly.pdbx_strand_id
1 'polypeptide(L)'
;MEVIKTEIEGVVIIEPRLFKDARGYFFESFSQREFDEKVGHVEFVQDNESMSSYGVMRGLHFQRPPFTQAKLVRCVRGKVLDVAVDIRKGITSTNFKNRQTPPR
;
A
#
# COMPACT_ATOMS: atom_id res chain seq x y z
N MET A 1 -13.92 -3.65 3.64
CA MET A 1 -12.56 -3.67 3.10
C MET A 1 -12.38 -4.87 2.18
N GLU A 2 -11.95 -4.64 0.97
CA GLU A 2 -11.60 -5.70 0.05
C GLU A 2 -10.09 -5.84 -0.04
N VAL A 3 -9.62 -7.08 -0.14
CA VAL A 3 -8.20 -7.39 -0.32
C VAL A 3 -8.04 -8.12 -1.64
N ILE A 4 -7.26 -7.53 -2.53
CA ILE A 4 -7.02 -8.05 -3.88
C ILE A 4 -5.60 -8.59 -3.93
N LYS A 5 -5.48 -9.87 -4.24
CA LYS A 5 -4.16 -10.49 -4.44
C LYS A 5 -3.55 -10.01 -5.75
N THR A 6 -2.24 -9.89 -5.76
CA THR A 6 -1.47 -9.56 -6.96
C THR A 6 -0.70 -10.78 -7.43
N GLU A 7 0.00 -10.63 -8.55
CA GLU A 7 0.87 -11.69 -9.09
C GLU A 7 2.06 -12.00 -8.20
N ILE A 8 2.42 -11.07 -7.31
CA ILE A 8 3.50 -11.26 -6.35
C ILE A 8 2.89 -11.70 -5.02
N GLU A 9 3.23 -12.88 -4.56
CA GLU A 9 2.79 -13.37 -3.26
C GLU A 9 3.32 -12.45 -2.15
N GLY A 10 2.42 -12.05 -1.26
CA GLY A 10 2.75 -11.12 -0.18
C GLY A 10 2.51 -9.65 -0.52
N VAL A 11 2.20 -9.33 -1.76
CA VAL A 11 1.80 -7.98 -2.17
C VAL A 11 0.30 -7.99 -2.46
N VAL A 12 -0.46 -7.20 -1.71
CA VAL A 12 -1.91 -7.12 -1.86
C VAL A 12 -2.34 -5.67 -2.02
N ILE A 13 -3.48 -5.48 -2.65
CA ILE A 13 -4.14 -4.18 -2.77
C ILE A 13 -5.32 -4.18 -1.82
N ILE A 14 -5.39 -3.16 -0.99
CA ILE A 14 -6.48 -2.98 -0.04
C ILE A 14 -7.38 -1.86 -0.54
N GLU A 15 -8.65 -2.16 -0.72
CA GLU A 15 -9.67 -1.18 -1.09
C GLU A 15 -10.61 -0.96 0.09
N PRO A 16 -10.51 0.17 0.80
CA PRO A 16 -11.45 0.47 1.87
C PRO A 16 -12.82 0.80 1.30
N ARG A 17 -13.84 0.55 2.11
CA ARG A 17 -15.20 0.95 1.77
C ARG A 17 -15.38 2.44 2.02
N LEU A 18 -15.79 3.18 0.98
CA LEU A 18 -16.09 4.59 1.09
C LEU A 18 -17.58 4.82 1.37
N PHE A 19 -17.86 5.69 2.32
CA PHE A 19 -19.20 6.15 2.64
C PHE A 19 -19.31 7.61 2.22
N LYS A 20 -20.02 7.86 1.13
CA LYS A 20 -20.16 9.20 0.54
C LYS A 20 -21.53 9.77 0.83
N ASP A 21 -21.59 11.08 1.09
CA ASP A 21 -22.81 11.86 1.17
C ASP A 21 -22.56 13.29 0.68
N ALA A 22 -23.54 14.19 0.84
CA ALA A 22 -23.43 15.57 0.34
C ALA A 22 -22.33 16.37 1.04
N ARG A 23 -21.84 15.95 2.19
CA ARG A 23 -20.77 16.62 2.94
C ARG A 23 -19.37 16.19 2.50
N GLY A 24 -19.26 15.07 1.78
CA GLY A 24 -17.98 14.49 1.38
C GLY A 24 -17.96 12.98 1.53
N TYR A 25 -16.91 12.45 2.11
CA TYR A 25 -16.76 11.01 2.29
C TYR A 25 -16.14 10.68 3.64
N PHE A 26 -16.38 9.45 4.06
CA PHE A 26 -15.75 8.83 5.22
C PHE A 26 -15.30 7.43 4.85
N PHE A 27 -14.14 7.03 5.34
CA PHE A 27 -13.73 5.63 5.27
C PHE A 27 -12.76 5.32 6.41
N GLU A 28 -12.74 4.05 6.79
CA GLU A 28 -11.79 3.54 7.76
C GLU A 28 -10.49 3.20 7.02
N SER A 29 -9.45 3.96 7.27
CA SER A 29 -8.17 3.80 6.56
C SER A 29 -7.37 2.60 7.05
N PHE A 30 -7.58 2.19 8.30
CA PHE A 30 -6.94 1.02 8.89
C PHE A 30 -7.76 0.48 10.05
N SER A 31 -7.88 -0.84 10.11
CA SER A 31 -8.45 -1.56 11.23
C SER A 31 -7.55 -2.77 11.50
N GLN A 32 -6.99 -2.84 12.70
CA GLN A 32 -6.12 -3.97 13.08
C GLN A 32 -6.88 -5.29 12.98
N ARG A 33 -8.13 -5.32 13.42
CA ARG A 33 -8.96 -6.53 13.37
C ARG A 33 -9.17 -7.03 11.95
N GLU A 34 -9.60 -6.15 11.03
CA GLU A 34 -9.81 -6.53 9.64
C GLU A 34 -8.51 -6.89 8.93
N PHE A 35 -7.45 -6.15 9.22
CA PHE A 35 -6.14 -6.43 8.65
C PHE A 35 -5.65 -7.82 9.07
N ASP A 36 -5.76 -8.16 10.35
CA ASP A 36 -5.38 -9.47 10.86
C ASP A 36 -6.19 -10.59 10.21
N GLU A 37 -7.49 -10.38 10.03
CA GLU A 37 -8.37 -11.37 9.44
C GLU A 37 -8.14 -11.58 7.94
N LYS A 38 -7.90 -10.51 7.20
CA LYS A 38 -7.92 -10.54 5.73
C LYS A 38 -6.54 -10.51 5.08
N VAL A 39 -5.56 -9.96 5.74
CA VAL A 39 -4.19 -9.86 5.22
C VAL A 39 -3.22 -10.72 6.01
N GLY A 40 -3.20 -10.55 7.31
CA GLY A 40 -2.30 -11.23 8.22
C GLY A 40 -1.84 -10.28 9.31
N HIS A 41 -1.31 -10.83 10.39
CA HIS A 41 -0.90 -10.01 11.51
C HIS A 41 0.44 -9.34 11.22
N VAL A 42 0.44 -8.00 11.26
CA VAL A 42 1.65 -7.19 11.21
C VAL A 42 1.57 -6.14 12.31
N GLU A 43 2.63 -6.04 13.09
CA GLU A 43 2.78 -5.00 14.09
C GLU A 43 3.51 -3.82 13.45
N PHE A 44 2.77 -2.76 13.16
CA PHE A 44 3.36 -1.56 12.57
C PHE A 44 3.98 -0.69 13.65
N VAL A 45 5.27 -0.46 13.54
CA VAL A 45 6.07 0.22 14.58
C VAL A 45 6.53 1.60 14.15
N GLN A 46 6.29 1.99 12.91
CA GLN A 46 6.75 3.26 12.37
C GLN A 46 5.76 3.76 11.31
N ASP A 47 5.52 5.05 11.32
CA ASP A 47 4.63 5.71 10.36
C ASP A 47 5.36 6.92 9.77
N ASN A 48 5.35 7.03 8.45
CA ASN A 48 6.04 8.10 7.73
C ASN A 48 5.14 8.67 6.65
N GLU A 49 5.27 9.95 6.41
CA GLU A 49 4.62 10.62 5.29
C GLU A 49 5.65 11.41 4.50
N SER A 50 5.55 11.39 3.18
CA SER A 50 6.42 12.18 2.32
C SER A 50 5.62 12.86 1.22
N MET A 51 6.13 13.98 0.73
CA MET A 51 5.55 14.70 -0.40
C MET A 51 6.61 14.84 -1.49
N SER A 52 6.18 14.68 -2.73
CA SER A 52 7.04 14.87 -3.90
C SER A 52 6.33 15.70 -4.94
N SER A 53 7.08 16.53 -5.65
CA SER A 53 6.57 17.24 -6.82
C SER A 53 6.49 16.31 -8.03
N TYR A 54 5.77 16.76 -9.06
CA TYR A 54 5.60 15.97 -10.28
C TYR A 54 6.97 15.61 -10.90
N GLY A 55 7.07 14.36 -11.33
CA GLY A 55 8.27 13.86 -12.00
C GLY A 55 9.33 13.28 -11.08
N VAL A 56 9.14 13.38 -9.77
CA VAL A 56 10.09 12.79 -8.81
C VAL A 56 9.94 11.27 -8.78
N MET A 57 11.06 10.58 -8.90
CA MET A 57 11.16 9.14 -8.71
C MET A 57 11.92 8.85 -7.42
N ARG A 58 11.37 7.96 -6.62
CA ARG A 58 12.02 7.44 -5.41
C ARG A 58 12.15 5.93 -5.54
N GLY A 59 13.33 5.42 -5.35
CA GLY A 59 13.57 4.00 -5.36
C GLY A 59 14.66 3.57 -6.34
N LEU A 60 14.81 2.30 -6.59
CA LEU A 60 14.13 1.21 -5.85
C LEU A 60 14.80 1.00 -4.50
N HIS A 61 14.01 0.60 -3.48
CA HIS A 61 14.53 0.39 -2.12
C HIS A 61 14.12 -0.98 -1.61
N PHE A 62 14.99 -1.59 -0.81
CA PHE A 62 14.65 -2.80 -0.08
C PHE A 62 15.46 -2.87 1.22
N GLN A 63 15.03 -3.73 2.11
CA GLN A 63 15.70 -3.95 3.39
C GLN A 63 16.11 -5.41 3.49
N ARG A 64 17.31 -5.64 3.99
CA ARG A 64 17.82 -6.99 4.23
C ARG A 64 17.51 -7.45 5.65
N PRO A 65 17.32 -8.75 5.88
CA PRO A 65 17.24 -9.27 7.25
C PRO A 65 18.44 -8.85 8.09
N PRO A 66 18.29 -8.52 9.38
CA PRO A 66 17.06 -8.58 10.16
C PRO A 66 16.19 -7.31 10.10
N PHE A 67 16.44 -6.39 9.18
CA PHE A 67 15.79 -5.08 9.10
C PHE A 67 14.55 -5.05 8.22
N THR A 68 14.12 -6.20 7.70
CA THR A 68 12.94 -6.30 6.83
C THR A 68 11.68 -5.88 7.57
N GLN A 69 10.85 -5.11 6.88
CA GLN A 69 9.57 -4.61 7.40
C GLN A 69 8.48 -4.77 6.36
N ALA A 70 7.29 -5.12 6.81
CA ALA A 70 6.10 -4.94 5.98
C ALA A 70 5.77 -3.46 5.87
N LYS A 71 5.18 -3.06 4.75
CA LYS A 71 4.78 -1.68 4.50
C LYS A 71 3.33 -1.62 4.06
N LEU A 72 2.57 -0.74 4.70
CA LEU A 72 1.24 -0.37 4.26
C LEU A 72 1.33 1.04 3.66
N VAL A 73 1.13 1.15 2.36
CA VAL A 73 1.35 2.39 1.62
C VAL A 73 0.03 2.93 1.10
N ARG A 74 -0.21 4.21 1.31
CA ARG A 74 -1.38 4.90 0.81
C ARG A 74 -0.98 6.25 0.23
N CYS A 75 -1.51 6.58 -0.95
CA CYS A 75 -1.37 7.91 -1.51
C CYS A 75 -2.46 8.81 -0.90
N VAL A 76 -2.05 9.76 -0.05
CA VAL A 76 -2.99 10.60 0.69
C VAL A 76 -3.59 11.68 -0.19
N ARG A 77 -2.85 12.17 -1.17
CA ARG A 77 -3.31 13.18 -2.11
C ARG A 77 -2.63 12.98 -3.46
N GLY A 78 -3.43 13.11 -4.52
CA GLY A 78 -2.93 12.96 -5.88
C GLY A 78 -2.88 11.51 -6.32
N LYS A 79 -1.88 11.21 -7.12
CA LYS A 79 -1.76 9.92 -7.81
C LYS A 79 -0.29 9.56 -7.94
N VAL A 80 0.07 8.34 -7.61
CA VAL A 80 1.44 7.84 -7.74
C VAL A 80 1.44 6.50 -8.47
N LEU A 81 2.52 6.23 -9.19
CA LEU A 81 2.82 4.92 -9.73
C LEU A 81 3.70 4.19 -8.73
N ASP A 82 3.20 3.09 -8.20
CA ASP A 82 3.93 2.24 -7.28
C ASP A 82 4.38 0.99 -8.00
N VAL A 83 5.68 0.70 -7.96
CA VAL A 83 6.29 -0.44 -8.62
C VAL A 83 6.88 -1.37 -7.58
N ALA A 84 6.41 -2.60 -7.56
CA ALA A 84 6.94 -3.65 -6.71
C ALA A 84 7.69 -4.67 -7.55
N VAL A 85 8.92 -4.95 -7.17
CA VAL A 85 9.76 -5.97 -7.80
C VAL A 85 10.06 -7.02 -6.75
N ASP A 86 9.74 -8.26 -7.08
CA ASP A 86 10.05 -9.39 -6.20
C ASP A 86 11.49 -9.82 -6.43
N ILE A 87 12.32 -9.58 -5.42
CA ILE A 87 13.75 -9.93 -5.46
C ILE A 87 14.05 -11.21 -4.71
N ARG A 88 13.02 -11.95 -4.26
CA ARG A 88 13.25 -13.25 -3.63
C ARG A 88 13.88 -14.19 -4.63
N LYS A 89 14.79 -15.02 -4.16
CA LYS A 89 15.55 -15.92 -5.01
C LYS A 89 14.64 -16.89 -5.78
N GLY A 90 14.81 -16.96 -7.10
CA GLY A 90 14.03 -17.85 -7.98
C GLY A 90 12.72 -17.22 -8.48
N ILE A 91 12.42 -15.97 -8.12
CA ILE A 91 11.21 -15.27 -8.56
C ILE A 91 11.62 -14.02 -9.35
N THR A 92 10.96 -13.79 -10.49
CA THR A 92 11.28 -12.69 -11.40
C THR A 92 10.05 -11.91 -11.84
N SER A 93 9.01 -11.83 -11.01
CA SER A 93 7.81 -11.08 -11.36
C SER A 93 7.90 -9.61 -10.96
N THR A 94 7.31 -8.76 -11.78
CA THR A 94 7.21 -7.32 -11.54
C THR A 94 5.75 -6.91 -11.61
N ASN A 95 5.31 -6.10 -10.66
CA ASN A 95 3.94 -5.63 -10.61
C ASN A 95 3.89 -4.11 -10.63
N PHE A 96 3.15 -3.55 -11.58
CA PHE A 96 2.94 -2.12 -11.74
C PHE A 96 1.52 -1.78 -11.35
N LYS A 97 1.35 -0.88 -10.38
CA LYS A 97 0.03 -0.43 -9.93
C LYS A 97 -0.03 1.09 -9.86
N ASN A 98 -1.08 1.62 -10.45
CA ASN A 98 -1.40 3.04 -10.37
C ASN A 98 -2.40 3.23 -9.22
N ARG A 99 -2.00 3.95 -8.21
CA ARG A 99 -2.83 4.18 -7.02
C ARG A 99 -3.36 5.58 -7.00
N GLN A 100 -4.63 5.71 -6.70
CA GLN A 100 -5.31 6.98 -6.65
C GLN A 100 -6.11 7.08 -5.35
N THR A 101 -5.96 8.20 -4.65
CA THR A 101 -6.79 8.46 -3.47
C THR A 101 -8.18 8.90 -3.88
N PRO A 102 -9.18 8.68 -3.00
CA PRO A 102 -10.49 9.28 -3.20
C PRO A 102 -10.40 10.81 -3.26
N PRO A 103 -11.26 11.48 -4.02
CA PRO A 103 -11.30 12.93 -4.04
C PRO A 103 -11.65 13.49 -2.66
N ARG A 104 -10.96 14.53 -2.28
CA ARG A 104 -11.18 15.25 -1.03
C ARG A 104 -11.99 16.50 -1.24
#